data_c31d1a45f911f2b0b785eb698cb98e3e
#
_entry.id   c31d1a45f911f2b0b785eb698cb98e3e
#
_cell.length_a   1.000
_cell.length_b   1.000
_cell.length_c   1.000
_cell.angle_alpha   90.00
_cell.angle_beta   90.00
_cell.angle_gamma   90.00
#
_symmetry.space_group_name_H-M   'P 1'
#
loop_
_entity.id
_entity.type
_entity.pdbx_description
1 polymer ?
#
loop_
_entity_poly.entity_id
_entity_poly.type
_entity_poly.pdbx_seq_one_letter_code
_entity_poly.pdbx_strand_id
1 'polypeptide(L)'
;MRRWKPKIDILFNPMKTIPLLLAMSGLVFGQSISQCSAISPDAAKRQFEVASAKPGEPPRPYDGRPYNWTGGPGTNDPGRFTAVHTALFYLVLRAYGLDLDQLNGPSWLGDAMNGGYAISATMPVSTTQEEFCGMLRNLLVERFHLRFHYEKQPRPGYELTVMPGGPKFQEFVPVPVTPGAGPAPRGSDADGFPILSASQATARVMNRSRTGTIKESFRNNMAAFARGLAADIDQALGRGGPGLPISRVVDKTGLAGIYDLRMEFASAPAPAKPAPDGTPVPAAADPVDAGPNIFNAVQQQLGLKLTKVADIQVEVMIVDHIDQTPTEN
;
A
#
# COMPACT_ATOMS: atom_id res chain seq x y z
N MET A 1 -45.20 20.36 73.66
CA MET A 1 -45.15 19.88 72.29
C MET A 1 -43.90 20.43 71.54
N ARG A 2 -42.82 19.70 71.50
CA ARG A 2 -41.56 20.12 70.86
C ARG A 2 -41.45 19.35 69.53
N ARG A 3 -41.48 20.06 68.43
CA ARG A 3 -41.28 19.54 67.04
C ARG A 3 -39.79 19.28 66.78
N TRP A 4 -39.45 18.08 66.56
CA TRP A 4 -38.11 17.64 66.14
C TRP A 4 -37.97 17.79 64.58
N LYS A 5 -36.92 18.49 64.14
CA LYS A 5 -36.56 18.56 62.72
C LYS A 5 -35.22 17.80 62.53
N PRO A 6 -35.12 16.86 61.66
CA PRO A 6 -33.83 16.26 61.34
C PRO A 6 -33.00 17.16 60.41
N LYS A 7 -31.75 17.41 60.75
CA LYS A 7 -30.72 17.97 59.89
C LYS A 7 -30.23 16.86 58.93
N ILE A 8 -30.29 17.14 57.64
CA ILE A 8 -29.63 16.32 56.59
C ILE A 8 -28.33 17.04 56.29
N ASP A 9 -27.21 16.47 56.70
CA ASP A 9 -25.86 16.88 56.31
C ASP A 9 -25.53 16.20 54.96
N ILE A 10 -25.53 17.01 53.90
CA ILE A 10 -25.07 16.57 52.59
C ILE A 10 -23.56 16.71 52.55
N LEU A 11 -22.84 15.58 52.66
CA LEU A 11 -21.41 15.48 52.42
C LEU A 11 -21.13 15.61 50.93
N PHE A 12 -20.67 16.77 50.51
CA PHE A 12 -20.07 16.96 49.19
C PHE A 12 -18.71 16.26 49.15
N ASN A 13 -18.60 15.20 48.35
CA ASN A 13 -17.36 14.51 48.06
C ASN A 13 -16.80 15.11 46.77
N PRO A 14 -15.62 15.77 46.74
CA PRO A 14 -15.06 16.29 45.50
C PRO A 14 -14.48 15.13 44.68
N MET A 15 -15.14 14.81 43.56
CA MET A 15 -14.61 13.92 42.55
C MET A 15 -13.28 14.50 42.03
N LYS A 16 -12.19 13.82 42.34
CA LYS A 16 -10.88 14.06 41.74
C LYS A 16 -10.95 13.67 40.25
N THR A 17 -11.01 14.66 39.40
CA THR A 17 -10.81 14.47 37.96
C THR A 17 -9.35 14.09 37.71
N ILE A 18 -9.11 12.83 37.34
CA ILE A 18 -7.83 12.35 36.83
C ILE A 18 -7.76 12.78 35.35
N PRO A 19 -6.76 13.58 34.94
CA PRO A 19 -6.57 13.86 33.52
C PRO A 19 -6.10 12.58 32.84
N LEU A 20 -6.91 12.08 31.90
CA LEU A 20 -6.55 11.00 31.01
C LEU A 20 -5.48 11.51 30.03
N LEU A 21 -4.21 11.27 30.33
CA LEU A 21 -3.10 11.47 29.42
C LEU A 21 -3.22 10.43 28.29
N LEU A 22 -3.76 10.86 27.15
CA LEU A 22 -3.67 10.11 25.89
C LEU A 22 -2.19 10.10 25.46
N ALA A 23 -1.48 9.03 25.79
CA ALA A 23 -0.19 8.74 25.20
C ALA A 23 -0.42 8.35 23.74
N MET A 24 -0.21 9.29 22.81
CA MET A 24 -0.07 8.99 21.40
C MET A 24 1.25 8.25 21.18
N SER A 25 1.22 6.94 21.23
CA SER A 25 2.32 6.08 20.77
C SER A 25 2.38 6.18 19.25
N GLY A 26 3.42 6.83 18.75
CA GLY A 26 3.70 6.91 17.33
C GLY A 26 3.92 5.51 16.75
N LEU A 27 2.99 5.06 15.90
CA LEU A 27 3.11 3.86 15.10
C LEU A 27 4.06 4.13 13.93
N VAL A 28 5.22 3.48 13.94
CA VAL A 28 6.13 3.43 12.79
C VAL A 28 5.51 2.49 11.76
N PHE A 29 4.91 3.05 10.72
CA PHE A 29 4.32 2.29 9.63
C PHE A 29 5.36 1.94 8.56
N GLY A 30 5.41 0.68 8.16
CA GLY A 30 6.12 0.22 6.97
C GLY A 30 5.55 0.91 5.71
N GLN A 31 6.43 1.39 4.86
CA GLN A 31 6.14 2.33 3.77
C GLN A 31 5.38 1.68 2.62
N SER A 32 4.09 1.98 2.50
CA SER A 32 3.28 1.75 1.29
C SER A 32 3.13 3.06 0.52
N ILE A 33 3.02 3.01 -0.80
CA ILE A 33 2.79 4.16 -1.70
C ILE A 33 1.55 4.97 -1.26
N SER A 34 0.58 4.33 -0.63
CA SER A 34 -0.64 4.94 -0.09
C SER A 34 -0.46 5.99 1.03
N GLN A 35 0.76 6.20 1.53
CA GLN A 35 1.01 7.17 2.61
C GLN A 35 0.92 8.63 2.16
N CYS A 36 0.90 8.88 0.86
CA CYS A 36 0.77 10.23 0.30
C CYS A 36 -0.67 10.61 -0.08
N SER A 37 -1.68 9.79 0.17
CA SER A 37 -3.06 10.07 -0.23
C SER A 37 -3.68 11.26 0.51
N ALA A 38 -3.42 11.37 1.81
CA ALA A 38 -3.84 12.51 2.63
C ALA A 38 -2.62 13.12 3.32
N ILE A 39 -2.46 14.45 3.22
CA ILE A 39 -1.42 15.21 3.90
C ILE A 39 -2.05 16.40 4.62
N SER A 40 -1.47 16.80 5.74
CA SER A 40 -1.89 17.97 6.51
C SER A 40 -1.62 19.28 5.73
N PRO A 41 -2.32 20.37 6.05
CA PRO A 41 -2.07 21.66 5.45
C PRO A 41 -0.63 22.17 5.64
N ASP A 42 0.02 21.78 6.73
CA ASP A 42 1.41 22.16 6.98
C ASP A 42 2.40 21.35 6.16
N ALA A 43 2.17 20.04 6.00
CA ALA A 43 2.95 19.21 5.11
C ALA A 43 2.80 19.66 3.65
N ALA A 44 1.61 20.11 3.23
CA ALA A 44 1.36 20.61 1.89
C ALA A 44 2.17 21.88 1.52
N LYS A 45 2.65 22.65 2.51
CA LYS A 45 3.48 23.84 2.30
C LYS A 45 4.98 23.55 2.24
N ARG A 46 5.39 22.32 2.55
CA ARG A 46 6.81 21.95 2.60
C ARG A 46 7.41 21.90 1.21
N GLN A 47 8.65 22.41 1.11
CA GLN A 47 9.45 22.39 -0.11
C GLN A 47 10.80 21.73 0.17
N PHE A 48 11.43 21.18 -0.87
CA PHE A 48 12.81 20.75 -0.79
C PHE A 48 13.75 21.96 -0.55
N GLU A 49 14.84 21.76 0.18
CA GLU A 49 15.86 22.78 0.36
C GLU A 49 16.53 23.12 -0.97
N VAL A 50 16.85 22.09 -1.75
CA VAL A 50 17.34 22.17 -3.11
C VAL A 50 16.68 21.06 -3.91
N ALA A 51 16.22 21.36 -5.11
CA ALA A 51 15.71 20.37 -6.02
C ALA A 51 16.09 20.70 -7.46
N SER A 52 16.56 19.71 -8.20
CA SER A 52 16.71 19.78 -9.65
C SER A 52 15.85 18.73 -10.31
N ALA A 53 15.17 19.10 -11.39
CA ALA A 53 14.44 18.22 -12.26
C ALA A 53 14.92 18.47 -13.69
N LYS A 54 15.37 17.43 -14.39
CA LYS A 54 15.91 17.53 -15.75
C LYS A 54 15.34 16.40 -16.60
N PRO A 55 15.13 16.63 -17.92
CA PRO A 55 14.97 15.52 -18.85
C PRO A 55 16.16 14.58 -18.71
N GLY A 56 15.90 13.30 -18.65
CA GLY A 56 16.90 12.23 -18.53
C GLY A 56 16.76 11.21 -19.65
N GLU A 57 17.53 10.14 -19.58
CA GLU A 57 17.35 9.03 -20.48
C GLU A 57 15.98 8.35 -20.22
N PRO A 58 15.36 7.77 -21.25
CA PRO A 58 14.14 6.96 -21.07
C PRO A 58 14.34 5.87 -20.00
N PRO A 59 13.28 5.46 -19.33
CA PRO A 59 13.33 4.30 -18.44
C PRO A 59 13.96 3.12 -19.17
N ARG A 60 14.94 2.48 -18.55
CA ARG A 60 15.56 1.27 -19.16
C ARG A 60 14.50 0.18 -19.29
N PRO A 61 14.63 -0.67 -20.33
CA PRO A 61 13.77 -1.83 -20.43
C PRO A 61 13.76 -2.58 -19.10
N TYR A 62 12.59 -2.92 -18.68
CA TYR A 62 12.19 -3.45 -17.40
C TYR A 62 13.23 -4.42 -16.76
N ASP A 63 13.91 -3.95 -15.72
CA ASP A 63 14.76 -4.76 -14.83
C ASP A 63 13.99 -5.33 -13.63
N GLY A 64 12.66 -5.31 -13.69
CA GLY A 64 11.78 -5.69 -12.59
C GLY A 64 11.41 -4.54 -11.64
N ARG A 65 11.91 -3.33 -11.89
CA ARG A 65 11.62 -2.16 -11.06
C ARG A 65 10.89 -1.10 -11.87
N PRO A 66 9.65 -0.76 -11.54
CA PRO A 66 8.88 0.24 -12.28
C PRO A 66 9.44 1.66 -12.14
N TYR A 67 10.39 1.87 -11.19
CA TYR A 67 11.01 3.16 -10.90
C TYR A 67 12.34 2.96 -10.19
N ASN A 68 13.31 3.82 -10.48
CA ASN A 68 14.63 3.85 -9.84
C ASN A 68 14.70 5.03 -8.86
N TRP A 69 14.17 4.81 -7.63
CA TRP A 69 14.21 5.80 -6.56
C TRP A 69 15.11 5.34 -5.44
N THR A 70 15.89 6.28 -4.92
CA THR A 70 16.74 6.06 -3.75
C THR A 70 16.60 7.22 -2.78
N GLY A 71 16.83 6.93 -1.51
CA GLY A 71 16.74 7.92 -0.45
C GLY A 71 15.32 8.29 -0.04
N GLY A 72 15.22 9.34 0.78
CA GLY A 72 13.98 9.82 1.39
C GLY A 72 13.68 9.23 2.77
N PRO A 73 12.63 9.72 3.44
CA PRO A 73 12.30 9.33 4.80
C PRO A 73 12.20 7.81 4.98
N GLY A 74 12.75 7.29 6.08
CA GLY A 74 12.73 5.86 6.41
C GLY A 74 13.73 5.00 5.63
N THR A 75 14.63 5.59 4.84
CA THR A 75 15.73 4.92 4.15
C THR A 75 17.07 5.18 4.85
N ASN A 76 18.14 4.56 4.34
CA ASN A 76 19.51 4.82 4.83
C ASN A 76 20.05 6.21 4.44
N ASP A 77 19.38 6.91 3.53
CA ASP A 77 19.72 8.29 3.14
C ASP A 77 18.47 9.18 3.24
N PRO A 78 18.02 9.53 4.45
CA PRO A 78 16.76 10.24 4.65
C PRO A 78 16.81 11.70 4.21
N GLY A 79 18.00 12.31 4.12
CA GLY A 79 18.19 13.71 3.74
C GLY A 79 18.26 13.96 2.23
N ARG A 80 18.24 12.92 1.41
CA ARG A 80 18.33 13.03 -0.05
C ARG A 80 17.29 12.16 -0.72
N PHE A 81 16.71 12.65 -1.80
CA PHE A 81 15.89 11.88 -2.71
C PHE A 81 16.46 11.96 -4.12
N THR A 82 16.60 10.81 -4.76
CA THR A 82 17.05 10.71 -6.14
C THR A 82 16.13 9.79 -6.93
N ALA A 83 15.67 10.28 -8.07
CA ALA A 83 14.93 9.49 -9.06
C ALA A 83 15.68 9.60 -10.40
N VAL A 84 16.00 8.46 -11.01
CA VAL A 84 16.67 8.43 -12.33
C VAL A 84 15.86 7.56 -13.26
N HIS A 85 15.82 7.93 -14.53
CA HIS A 85 15.05 7.22 -15.57
C HIS A 85 13.57 6.99 -15.18
N THR A 86 12.98 7.97 -14.49
CA THR A 86 11.63 7.83 -13.93
C THR A 86 10.62 8.55 -14.81
N ALA A 87 9.57 7.84 -15.23
CA ALA A 87 8.46 8.49 -15.92
C ALA A 87 7.69 9.41 -14.95
N LEU A 88 7.25 10.56 -15.47
CA LEU A 88 6.52 11.55 -14.68
C LEU A 88 5.22 11.00 -14.10
N PHE A 89 4.59 10.09 -14.81
CA PHE A 89 3.43 9.33 -14.35
C PHE A 89 3.64 8.73 -12.95
N TYR A 90 4.74 8.00 -12.75
CA TYR A 90 5.00 7.36 -11.45
C TYR A 90 5.33 8.37 -10.35
N LEU A 91 5.93 9.51 -10.69
CA LEU A 91 6.16 10.58 -9.71
C LEU A 91 4.85 11.18 -9.22
N VAL A 92 3.88 11.39 -10.12
CA VAL A 92 2.53 11.85 -9.77
C VAL A 92 1.83 10.82 -8.89
N LEU A 93 1.82 9.54 -9.28
CA LEU A 93 1.23 8.48 -8.45
C LEU A 93 1.81 8.48 -7.04
N ARG A 94 3.13 8.58 -6.91
CA ARG A 94 3.79 8.62 -5.59
C ARG A 94 3.42 9.86 -4.79
N ALA A 95 3.49 11.04 -5.40
CA ALA A 95 3.24 12.31 -4.72
C ALA A 95 1.81 12.42 -4.15
N TYR A 96 0.86 11.81 -4.83
CA TYR A 96 -0.56 11.87 -4.46
C TYR A 96 -1.10 10.56 -3.86
N GLY A 97 -0.29 9.52 -3.79
CA GLY A 97 -0.67 8.23 -3.23
C GLY A 97 -1.76 7.53 -4.03
N LEU A 98 -1.67 7.61 -5.36
CA LEU A 98 -2.65 7.07 -6.29
C LEU A 98 -2.29 5.65 -6.76
N ASP A 99 -3.29 4.85 -7.04
CA ASP A 99 -3.17 3.61 -7.79
C ASP A 99 -3.10 3.92 -9.31
N LEU A 100 -2.65 2.96 -10.14
CA LEU A 100 -2.45 3.15 -11.58
C LEU A 100 -3.69 3.63 -12.32
N ASP A 101 -4.86 3.14 -11.92
CA ASP A 101 -6.14 3.45 -12.54
C ASP A 101 -6.80 4.74 -12.00
N GLN A 102 -6.10 5.43 -11.08
CA GLN A 102 -6.55 6.69 -10.49
C GLN A 102 -5.90 7.93 -11.10
N LEU A 103 -5.07 7.78 -12.11
CA LEU A 103 -4.46 8.90 -12.82
C LEU A 103 -4.83 8.85 -14.29
N ASN A 104 -5.46 9.91 -14.75
CA ASN A 104 -5.78 10.14 -16.16
C ASN A 104 -5.17 11.46 -16.62
N GLY A 105 -4.56 11.47 -17.78
CA GLY A 105 -3.87 12.64 -18.30
C GLY A 105 -3.54 12.51 -19.77
N PRO A 106 -2.70 13.41 -20.31
CA PRO A 106 -2.27 13.35 -21.70
C PRO A 106 -1.59 12.01 -22.03
N SER A 107 -1.76 11.52 -23.24
CA SER A 107 -1.28 10.18 -23.65
C SER A 107 0.21 9.95 -23.41
N TRP A 108 1.03 10.98 -23.57
CA TRP A 108 2.47 10.92 -23.33
C TRP A 108 2.83 10.70 -21.85
N LEU A 109 1.97 11.11 -20.90
CA LEU A 109 2.21 10.94 -19.46
C LEU A 109 2.25 9.44 -19.08
N GLY A 110 1.39 8.63 -19.70
CA GLY A 110 1.32 7.18 -19.51
C GLY A 110 2.36 6.41 -20.34
N ASP A 111 3.02 7.08 -21.28
CA ASP A 111 4.06 6.46 -22.11
C ASP A 111 5.40 6.46 -21.38
N ALA A 112 5.63 5.42 -20.59
CA ALA A 112 6.86 5.25 -19.82
C ALA A 112 8.12 5.16 -20.70
N MET A 113 7.98 4.97 -22.00
CA MET A 113 9.11 4.83 -22.93
C MET A 113 9.59 6.18 -23.49
N ASN A 114 8.76 7.23 -23.44
CA ASN A 114 9.01 8.49 -24.12
C ASN A 114 9.49 9.66 -23.25
N GLY A 115 9.83 9.44 -21.99
CA GLY A 115 10.30 10.55 -21.18
C GLY A 115 10.76 10.10 -19.79
N GLY A 116 12.06 9.89 -19.68
CA GLY A 116 12.67 9.74 -18.37
C GLY A 116 13.05 11.08 -17.78
N TYR A 117 12.96 11.18 -16.46
CA TYR A 117 13.41 12.35 -15.71
C TYR A 117 14.44 11.93 -14.69
N ALA A 118 15.41 12.83 -14.47
CA ALA A 118 16.36 12.77 -13.38
C ALA A 118 16.00 13.86 -12.38
N ILE A 119 15.66 13.44 -11.15
CA ILE A 119 15.37 14.34 -10.03
C ILE A 119 16.39 14.09 -8.94
N SER A 120 16.95 15.17 -8.40
CA SER A 120 17.77 15.13 -7.21
C SER A 120 17.30 16.24 -6.28
N ALA A 121 16.98 15.88 -5.03
CA ALA A 121 16.48 16.81 -4.05
C ALA A 121 17.09 16.56 -2.68
N THR A 122 17.25 17.61 -1.87
CA THR A 122 17.70 17.54 -0.47
C THR A 122 16.62 18.05 0.47
N MET A 123 16.62 17.50 1.67
CA MET A 123 15.66 17.82 2.71
C MET A 123 16.28 17.58 4.09
N PRO A 124 15.74 18.16 5.17
CA PRO A 124 16.18 17.83 6.53
C PRO A 124 16.04 16.31 6.79
N VAL A 125 17.02 15.72 7.47
CA VAL A 125 17.00 14.27 7.82
C VAL A 125 15.82 13.87 8.71
N SER A 126 15.21 14.83 9.39
CA SER A 126 14.01 14.66 10.23
C SER A 126 12.70 14.74 9.44
N THR A 127 12.76 14.95 8.11
CA THR A 127 11.57 15.04 7.27
C THR A 127 10.70 13.79 7.41
N THR A 128 9.44 14.00 7.71
CA THR A 128 8.45 12.92 7.78
C THR A 128 8.03 12.47 6.36
N GLN A 129 7.46 11.29 6.27
CA GLN A 129 6.92 10.80 4.99
C GLN A 129 5.83 11.74 4.43
N GLU A 130 5.00 12.29 5.30
CA GLU A 130 3.94 13.20 4.92
C GLU A 130 4.47 14.52 4.36
N GLU A 131 5.48 15.11 5.02
CA GLU A 131 6.17 16.32 4.53
C GLU A 131 6.86 16.07 3.19
N PHE A 132 7.49 14.90 3.03
CA PHE A 132 8.09 14.49 1.76
C PHE A 132 7.05 14.41 0.62
N CYS A 133 5.85 13.90 0.90
CA CYS A 133 4.75 13.91 -0.07
C CYS A 133 4.37 15.34 -0.47
N GLY A 134 4.30 16.27 0.49
CA GLY A 134 4.07 17.70 0.22
C GLY A 134 5.17 18.30 -0.65
N MET A 135 6.43 18.01 -0.35
CA MET A 135 7.57 18.47 -1.14
C MET A 135 7.54 17.96 -2.58
N LEU A 136 7.16 16.69 -2.80
CA LEU A 136 7.01 16.13 -4.15
C LEU A 136 5.86 16.81 -4.93
N ARG A 137 4.72 17.10 -4.26
CA ARG A 137 3.60 17.81 -4.88
C ARG A 137 4.01 19.20 -5.33
N ASN A 138 4.68 19.93 -4.46
CA ASN A 138 5.16 21.27 -4.76
C ASN A 138 6.18 21.28 -5.91
N LEU A 139 7.11 20.32 -5.94
CA LEU A 139 8.05 20.15 -7.05
C LEU A 139 7.31 19.92 -8.39
N LEU A 140 6.26 19.08 -8.40
CA LEU A 140 5.47 18.83 -9.61
C LEU A 140 4.72 20.08 -10.08
N VAL A 141 4.16 20.84 -9.14
CA VAL A 141 3.47 22.11 -9.45
C VAL A 141 4.44 23.17 -9.93
N GLU A 142 5.58 23.34 -9.28
CA GLU A 142 6.55 24.40 -9.59
C GLU A 142 7.36 24.13 -10.86
N ARG A 143 7.78 22.87 -11.07
CA ARG A 143 8.68 22.51 -12.17
C ARG A 143 7.96 22.05 -13.43
N PHE A 144 6.79 21.45 -13.27
CA PHE A 144 6.02 20.86 -14.37
C PHE A 144 4.66 21.55 -14.57
N HIS A 145 4.36 22.59 -13.81
CA HIS A 145 3.11 23.35 -13.85
C HIS A 145 1.88 22.44 -13.77
N LEU A 146 1.97 21.37 -12.95
CA LEU A 146 0.89 20.40 -12.77
C LEU A 146 -0.39 21.09 -12.28
N ARG A 147 -1.47 20.96 -13.04
CA ARG A 147 -2.84 21.33 -12.68
C ARG A 147 -3.74 20.15 -12.90
N PHE A 148 -4.67 19.93 -11.99
CA PHE A 148 -5.57 18.77 -12.02
C PHE A 148 -6.85 19.05 -11.24
N HIS A 149 -7.84 18.20 -11.47
CA HIS A 149 -9.01 18.07 -10.63
C HIS A 149 -9.33 16.61 -10.35
N TYR A 150 -10.27 16.35 -9.45
CA TYR A 150 -10.70 14.99 -9.15
C TYR A 150 -12.10 14.75 -9.68
N GLU A 151 -12.31 13.58 -10.28
CA GLU A 151 -13.61 13.07 -10.70
C GLU A 151 -13.90 11.72 -10.07
N LYS A 152 -15.16 11.47 -9.73
CA LYS A 152 -15.60 10.12 -9.37
C LYS A 152 -15.96 9.36 -10.63
N GLN A 153 -15.27 8.24 -10.86
CA GLN A 153 -15.48 7.39 -12.01
C GLN A 153 -15.79 5.95 -11.57
N PRO A 154 -16.77 5.28 -12.20
CA PRO A 154 -17.04 3.89 -11.92
C PRO A 154 -15.90 3.01 -12.43
N ARG A 155 -15.47 2.07 -11.61
CA ARG A 155 -14.45 1.07 -11.96
C ARG A 155 -14.95 -0.33 -11.58
N PRO A 156 -14.69 -1.34 -12.42
CA PRO A 156 -14.98 -2.71 -12.04
C PRO A 156 -14.03 -3.16 -10.93
N GLY A 157 -14.53 -4.07 -10.08
CA GLY A 157 -13.72 -4.62 -9.00
C GLY A 157 -14.48 -5.69 -8.24
N TYR A 158 -14.12 -5.85 -6.98
CA TYR A 158 -14.71 -6.83 -6.08
C TYR A 158 -15.05 -6.20 -4.73
N GLU A 159 -16.17 -6.59 -4.16
CA GLU A 159 -16.47 -6.36 -2.75
C GLU A 159 -16.06 -7.60 -1.95
N LEU A 160 -15.32 -7.36 -0.87
CA LEU A 160 -14.90 -8.39 0.09
C LEU A 160 -15.86 -8.39 1.27
N THR A 161 -16.58 -9.49 1.49
CA THR A 161 -17.56 -9.63 2.57
C THR A 161 -17.28 -10.89 3.39
N VAL A 162 -17.82 -10.95 4.62
CA VAL A 162 -17.76 -12.15 5.45
C VAL A 162 -18.85 -13.12 5.01
N MET A 163 -18.52 -14.41 4.89
CA MET A 163 -19.49 -15.46 4.56
C MET A 163 -20.36 -15.84 5.77
N PRO A 164 -21.55 -16.41 5.53
CA PRO A 164 -22.30 -17.11 6.59
C PRO A 164 -21.41 -18.17 7.25
N GLY A 165 -21.26 -18.10 8.57
CA GLY A 165 -20.32 -18.93 9.34
C GLY A 165 -19.12 -18.18 9.90
N GLY A 166 -18.92 -16.92 9.48
CA GLY A 166 -17.90 -16.03 10.02
C GLY A 166 -16.50 -16.22 9.39
N PRO A 167 -15.55 -15.37 9.80
CA PRO A 167 -14.17 -15.46 9.36
C PRO A 167 -13.47 -16.69 9.95
N LYS A 168 -12.51 -17.25 9.21
CA LYS A 168 -11.72 -18.44 9.62
C LYS A 168 -10.31 -18.04 10.06
N PHE A 169 -10.13 -16.85 10.57
CA PHE A 169 -8.87 -16.30 11.07
C PHE A 169 -9.11 -15.57 12.39
N GLN A 170 -8.04 -15.23 13.09
CA GLN A 170 -8.14 -14.65 14.42
C GLN A 170 -7.67 -13.19 14.44
N GLU A 171 -8.24 -12.43 15.37
CA GLU A 171 -7.75 -11.08 15.65
C GLU A 171 -6.37 -11.17 16.32
N PHE A 172 -5.46 -10.35 15.85
CA PHE A 172 -4.12 -10.26 16.40
C PHE A 172 -4.14 -9.47 17.71
N VAL A 173 -3.68 -10.11 18.78
CA VAL A 173 -3.45 -9.45 20.06
C VAL A 173 -1.95 -9.16 20.19
N PRO A 174 -1.53 -7.89 20.26
CA PRO A 174 -0.13 -7.55 20.43
C PRO A 174 0.45 -8.16 21.71
N VAL A 175 1.57 -8.88 21.57
CA VAL A 175 2.31 -9.38 22.73
C VAL A 175 3.36 -8.34 23.11
N PRO A 176 3.49 -7.95 24.40
CA PRO A 176 4.54 -7.06 24.86
C PRO A 176 5.91 -7.56 24.43
N VAL A 177 6.70 -6.71 23.79
CA VAL A 177 8.07 -7.07 23.38
C VAL A 177 8.94 -7.09 24.64
N THR A 178 9.52 -8.22 24.97
CA THR A 178 10.52 -8.32 26.03
C THR A 178 11.79 -7.62 25.56
N PRO A 179 12.30 -6.60 26.27
CA PRO A 179 13.57 -5.98 25.94
C PRO A 179 14.68 -7.05 25.89
N GLY A 180 15.43 -7.12 24.80
CA GLY A 180 16.45 -8.13 24.59
C GLY A 180 15.99 -9.40 23.85
N ALA A 181 14.75 -9.47 23.40
CA ALA A 181 14.32 -10.51 22.48
C ALA A 181 15.17 -10.46 21.21
N GLY A 182 15.75 -11.62 20.84
CA GLY A 182 16.56 -11.77 19.63
C GLY A 182 15.80 -11.37 18.35
N PRO A 183 16.50 -11.35 17.20
CA PRO A 183 15.84 -11.01 15.93
C PRO A 183 14.66 -11.96 15.69
N ALA A 184 13.61 -11.40 15.08
CA ALA A 184 12.42 -12.16 14.74
C ALA A 184 12.76 -13.45 13.98
N PRO A 185 12.10 -14.58 14.28
CA PRO A 185 12.33 -15.82 13.56
C PRO A 185 12.08 -15.57 12.06
N ARG A 186 13.06 -16.00 11.24
CA ARG A 186 12.96 -15.97 9.78
C ARG A 186 12.72 -17.39 9.29
N GLY A 187 11.90 -17.56 8.28
CA GLY A 187 11.64 -18.87 7.68
C GLY A 187 10.15 -19.16 7.55
N SER A 188 9.83 -20.42 7.45
CA SER A 188 8.48 -20.93 7.33
C SER A 188 8.16 -21.88 8.47
N ASP A 189 6.88 -21.99 8.80
CA ASP A 189 6.38 -23.02 9.73
C ASP A 189 6.35 -24.41 9.07
N ALA A 190 5.83 -25.41 9.81
CA ALA A 190 5.74 -26.79 9.32
C ALA A 190 4.86 -26.94 8.07
N ASP A 191 3.89 -26.06 7.88
CA ASP A 191 3.00 -26.04 6.73
C ASP A 191 3.55 -25.22 5.56
N GLY A 192 4.74 -24.60 5.74
CA GLY A 192 5.45 -23.80 4.74
C GLY A 192 4.98 -22.35 4.63
N PHE A 193 4.13 -21.88 5.56
CA PHE A 193 3.75 -20.46 5.61
C PHE A 193 4.86 -19.61 6.24
N PRO A 194 5.10 -18.39 5.70
CA PRO A 194 6.04 -17.47 6.31
C PRO A 194 5.71 -17.15 7.75
N ILE A 195 6.73 -17.15 8.63
CA ILE A 195 6.56 -16.79 10.04
C ILE A 195 6.58 -15.28 10.16
N LEU A 196 5.54 -14.69 10.76
CA LEU A 196 5.48 -13.27 11.08
C LEU A 196 6.07 -13.02 12.48
N SER A 197 6.84 -11.94 12.62
CA SER A 197 7.32 -11.51 13.94
C SER A 197 6.17 -11.18 14.88
N ALA A 198 6.23 -11.70 16.10
CA ALA A 198 5.23 -11.41 17.13
C ALA A 198 5.18 -9.92 17.54
N SER A 199 6.26 -9.17 17.30
CA SER A 199 6.37 -7.75 17.65
C SER A 199 5.85 -6.79 16.57
N GLN A 200 5.60 -7.28 15.35
CA GLN A 200 5.14 -6.43 14.25
C GLN A 200 3.61 -6.41 14.22
N ALA A 201 3.02 -5.23 14.44
CA ALA A 201 1.58 -5.03 14.33
C ALA A 201 1.09 -5.11 12.86
N THR A 202 1.98 -4.92 11.88
CA THR A 202 1.66 -5.04 10.46
C THR A 202 2.78 -5.79 9.75
N ALA A 203 2.43 -6.80 8.96
CA ALA A 203 3.38 -7.59 8.19
C ALA A 203 2.69 -8.26 7.01
N ARG A 204 3.43 -8.44 5.93
CA ARG A 204 3.04 -9.25 4.77
C ARG A 204 4.27 -9.96 4.25
N VAL A 205 4.24 -11.28 4.21
CA VAL A 205 5.33 -12.10 3.69
C VAL A 205 4.74 -13.21 2.81
N MET A 206 5.35 -13.42 1.67
CA MET A 206 4.94 -14.45 0.71
C MET A 206 6.09 -15.37 0.37
N ASN A 207 5.82 -16.65 0.29
CA ASN A 207 6.69 -17.68 -0.27
C ASN A 207 6.07 -18.18 -1.58
N ARG A 208 6.86 -18.18 -2.65
CA ARG A 208 6.46 -18.75 -3.93
C ARG A 208 7.21 -20.07 -4.17
N SER A 209 6.47 -21.13 -4.43
CA SER A 209 7.04 -22.40 -4.85
C SER A 209 7.46 -22.36 -6.33
N ARG A 210 8.28 -23.31 -6.73
CA ARG A 210 8.65 -23.50 -8.15
C ARG A 210 7.47 -23.97 -9.00
N THR A 211 6.47 -24.58 -8.37
CA THR A 211 5.23 -25.07 -9.02
C THR A 211 4.17 -24.00 -9.19
N GLY A 212 4.45 -22.74 -8.77
CA GLY A 212 3.51 -21.64 -8.92
C GLY A 212 2.55 -21.44 -7.76
N THR A 213 2.68 -22.19 -6.66
CA THR A 213 1.90 -22.00 -5.45
C THR A 213 2.47 -20.85 -4.63
N ILE A 214 1.62 -19.98 -4.13
CA ILE A 214 1.96 -18.90 -3.21
C ILE A 214 1.37 -19.21 -1.84
N LYS A 215 2.22 -19.19 -0.81
CA LYS A 215 1.80 -19.20 0.60
C LYS A 215 2.07 -17.85 1.20
N GLU A 216 1.03 -17.20 1.67
CA GLU A 216 1.09 -15.86 2.24
C GLU A 216 0.70 -15.88 3.71
N SER A 217 1.46 -15.15 4.52
CA SER A 217 1.10 -14.73 5.87
C SER A 217 0.96 -13.22 5.89
N PHE A 218 -0.18 -12.74 6.37
CA PHE A 218 -0.56 -11.35 6.39
C PHE A 218 -1.08 -10.96 7.77
N ARG A 219 -0.65 -9.82 8.27
CA ARG A 219 -1.12 -9.21 9.52
C ARG A 219 -1.37 -7.73 9.29
N ASN A 220 -2.62 -7.32 9.31
CA ASN A 220 -3.04 -5.92 9.19
C ASN A 220 -4.56 -5.81 9.39
N ASN A 221 -5.12 -4.61 9.21
CA ASN A 221 -6.55 -4.41 9.09
C ASN A 221 -7.09 -4.90 7.74
N MET A 222 -8.42 -5.07 7.66
CA MET A 222 -9.07 -5.61 6.45
C MET A 222 -8.97 -4.70 5.23
N ALA A 223 -8.91 -3.39 5.41
CA ALA A 223 -8.72 -2.46 4.29
C ALA A 223 -7.34 -2.63 3.63
N ALA A 224 -6.29 -2.85 4.43
CA ALA A 224 -4.95 -3.16 3.91
C ALA A 224 -4.90 -4.55 3.28
N PHE A 225 -5.61 -5.55 3.85
CA PHE A 225 -5.74 -6.87 3.26
C PHE A 225 -6.44 -6.80 1.89
N ALA A 226 -7.56 -6.11 1.78
CA ALA A 226 -8.30 -5.95 0.52
C ALA A 226 -7.42 -5.34 -0.57
N ARG A 227 -6.61 -4.32 -0.23
CA ARG A 227 -5.64 -3.73 -1.16
C ARG A 227 -4.56 -4.73 -1.60
N GLY A 228 -4.00 -5.50 -0.66
CA GLY A 228 -3.05 -6.57 -0.96
C GLY A 228 -3.66 -7.64 -1.86
N LEU A 229 -4.88 -8.06 -1.54
CA LEU A 229 -5.63 -9.06 -2.29
C LEU A 229 -5.90 -8.63 -3.75
N ALA A 230 -6.06 -7.34 -4.01
CA ALA A 230 -6.17 -6.83 -5.39
C ALA A 230 -4.92 -7.18 -6.23
N ALA A 231 -3.73 -6.98 -5.66
CA ALA A 231 -2.47 -7.35 -6.32
C ALA A 231 -2.33 -8.88 -6.48
N ASP A 232 -2.79 -9.65 -5.50
CA ASP A 232 -2.78 -11.13 -5.57
C ASP A 232 -3.72 -11.66 -6.64
N ILE A 233 -4.89 -11.03 -6.81
CA ILE A 233 -5.83 -11.34 -7.90
C ILE A 233 -5.16 -11.09 -9.26
N ASP A 234 -4.51 -9.95 -9.43
CA ASP A 234 -3.81 -9.64 -10.67
C ASP A 234 -2.68 -10.62 -10.95
N GLN A 235 -1.91 -10.98 -9.93
CA GLN A 235 -0.87 -11.99 -10.03
C GLN A 235 -1.42 -13.37 -10.36
N ALA A 236 -2.51 -13.78 -9.70
CA ALA A 236 -3.16 -15.07 -9.94
C ALA A 236 -3.78 -15.16 -11.34
N LEU A 237 -4.19 -14.04 -11.93
CA LEU A 237 -4.75 -13.95 -13.27
C LEU A 237 -3.72 -13.63 -14.35
N GLY A 238 -2.43 -13.56 -14.01
CA GLY A 238 -1.36 -13.19 -14.95
C GLY A 238 -1.50 -11.76 -15.48
N ARG A 239 -2.16 -10.87 -14.74
CA ARG A 239 -2.36 -9.47 -15.09
C ARG A 239 -1.45 -8.57 -14.27
N GLY A 240 -1.06 -7.45 -14.83
CA GLY A 240 -0.27 -6.44 -14.12
C GLY A 240 1.23 -6.75 -14.04
N GLY A 241 2.00 -5.69 -13.79
CA GLY A 241 3.42 -5.73 -13.45
C GLY A 241 3.62 -5.67 -11.94
N PRO A 242 4.85 -5.85 -11.44
CA PRO A 242 5.11 -5.78 -10.02
C PRO A 242 4.79 -4.39 -9.47
N GLY A 243 3.93 -4.37 -8.46
CA GLY A 243 3.81 -3.29 -7.52
C GLY A 243 2.56 -2.43 -7.57
N LEU A 244 1.74 -2.52 -8.64
CA LEU A 244 0.53 -1.70 -8.70
C LEU A 244 -0.65 -2.53 -9.21
N PRO A 245 -1.70 -2.75 -8.41
CA PRO A 245 -2.85 -3.54 -8.79
C PRO A 245 -3.68 -2.81 -9.85
N ILE A 246 -4.16 -3.58 -10.85
CA ILE A 246 -5.18 -3.16 -11.80
C ILE A 246 -6.57 -3.51 -11.24
N SER A 247 -6.66 -4.66 -10.55
CA SER A 247 -7.88 -5.06 -9.84
C SER A 247 -8.12 -4.18 -8.63
N ARG A 248 -9.38 -4.04 -8.26
CA ARG A 248 -9.79 -3.28 -7.07
C ARG A 248 -10.61 -4.17 -6.16
N VAL A 249 -10.30 -4.13 -4.88
CA VAL A 249 -11.06 -4.82 -3.84
C VAL A 249 -11.44 -3.82 -2.77
N VAL A 250 -12.73 -3.72 -2.48
CA VAL A 250 -13.28 -2.85 -1.44
C VAL A 250 -13.65 -3.71 -0.23
N ASP A 251 -13.15 -3.32 0.92
CA ASP A 251 -13.50 -3.96 2.18
C ASP A 251 -14.94 -3.60 2.58
N LYS A 252 -15.78 -4.62 2.66
CA LYS A 252 -17.17 -4.60 3.16
C LYS A 252 -17.37 -5.64 4.27
N THR A 253 -16.28 -6.08 4.91
CA THR A 253 -16.34 -7.10 5.96
C THR A 253 -16.94 -6.58 7.26
N GLY A 254 -16.81 -5.29 7.54
CA GLY A 254 -17.18 -4.69 8.82
C GLY A 254 -16.23 -5.04 9.97
N LEU A 255 -15.10 -5.68 9.69
CA LEU A 255 -14.12 -6.11 10.69
C LEU A 255 -13.11 -4.97 10.94
N ALA A 256 -13.08 -4.43 12.15
CA ALA A 256 -12.28 -3.23 12.48
C ALA A 256 -10.90 -3.53 13.09
N GLY A 257 -10.61 -4.80 13.44
CA GLY A 257 -9.37 -5.22 14.11
C GLY A 257 -8.16 -5.36 13.18
N ILE A 258 -7.05 -5.77 13.77
CA ILE A 258 -5.89 -6.31 13.07
C ILE A 258 -5.99 -7.83 13.12
N TYR A 259 -5.79 -8.50 12.01
CA TYR A 259 -6.01 -9.93 11.89
C TYR A 259 -4.76 -10.63 11.35
N ASP A 260 -4.54 -11.86 11.83
CA ASP A 260 -3.57 -12.79 11.27
C ASP A 260 -4.27 -13.69 10.24
N LEU A 261 -3.94 -13.51 8.98
CA LEU A 261 -4.48 -14.29 7.88
C LEU A 261 -3.38 -15.13 7.23
N ARG A 262 -3.76 -16.33 6.80
CA ARG A 262 -2.90 -17.24 6.04
C ARG A 262 -3.67 -17.74 4.84
N MET A 263 -3.07 -17.66 3.68
CA MET A 263 -3.70 -18.05 2.43
C MET A 263 -2.70 -18.76 1.50
N GLU A 264 -3.14 -19.85 0.89
CA GLU A 264 -2.42 -20.55 -0.15
C GLU A 264 -3.23 -20.53 -1.44
N PHE A 265 -2.61 -20.08 -2.54
CA PHE A 265 -3.27 -20.01 -3.84
C PHE A 265 -2.30 -20.25 -4.99
N ALA A 266 -2.84 -20.63 -6.15
CA ALA A 266 -2.09 -20.76 -7.38
C ALA A 266 -1.82 -19.38 -8.00
N SER A 267 -0.58 -19.14 -8.42
CA SER A 267 -0.27 -18.02 -9.31
C SER A 267 -0.42 -18.44 -10.76
N ALA A 268 -0.68 -17.48 -11.66
CA ALA A 268 -0.60 -17.75 -13.07
C ALA A 268 0.78 -18.34 -13.43
N PRO A 269 0.83 -19.31 -14.35
CA PRO A 269 2.11 -19.80 -14.88
C PRO A 269 2.91 -18.60 -15.42
N ALA A 270 4.21 -18.56 -15.12
CA ALA A 270 5.07 -17.58 -15.75
C ALA A 270 4.97 -17.75 -17.27
N PRO A 271 4.87 -16.64 -18.06
CA PRO A 271 4.87 -16.76 -19.50
C PRO A 271 6.10 -17.52 -19.93
N ALA A 272 5.90 -18.57 -20.73
CA ALA A 272 6.99 -19.38 -21.25
C ALA A 272 8.00 -18.47 -21.96
N LYS A 273 9.25 -18.52 -21.52
CA LYS A 273 10.32 -17.79 -22.21
C LYS A 273 10.43 -18.37 -23.62
N PRO A 274 10.36 -17.57 -24.69
CA PRO A 274 10.53 -18.11 -26.03
C PRO A 274 11.82 -18.93 -26.09
N ALA A 275 11.77 -20.10 -26.73
CA ALA A 275 12.99 -20.85 -26.97
C ALA A 275 13.95 -20.01 -27.83
N PRO A 276 15.28 -20.17 -27.68
CA PRO A 276 16.26 -19.39 -28.45
C PRO A 276 16.07 -19.47 -29.99
N ASP A 277 15.36 -20.48 -30.45
CA ASP A 277 15.04 -20.73 -31.87
C ASP A 277 13.66 -20.18 -32.29
N GLY A 278 12.94 -19.49 -31.40
CA GLY A 278 11.63 -18.92 -31.69
C GLY A 278 10.48 -19.93 -31.73
N THR A 279 10.73 -21.21 -31.38
CA THR A 279 9.64 -22.20 -31.32
C THR A 279 8.75 -21.95 -30.09
N PRO A 280 7.40 -22.04 -30.24
CA PRO A 280 6.53 -21.97 -29.09
C PRO A 280 6.83 -23.13 -28.13
N VAL A 281 7.27 -22.82 -26.93
CA VAL A 281 7.37 -23.83 -25.86
C VAL A 281 5.93 -24.23 -25.52
N PRO A 282 5.57 -25.54 -25.57
CA PRO A 282 4.25 -25.98 -25.13
C PRO A 282 3.97 -25.42 -23.73
N ALA A 283 2.77 -24.85 -23.50
CA ALA A 283 2.34 -24.46 -22.17
C ALA A 283 2.58 -25.67 -21.24
N ALA A 284 3.26 -25.44 -20.13
CA ALA A 284 3.48 -26.48 -19.13
C ALA A 284 2.14 -27.13 -18.82
N ALA A 285 2.10 -28.46 -18.87
CA ALA A 285 0.89 -29.25 -18.56
C ALA A 285 0.29 -28.69 -17.28
N ASP A 286 -1.05 -28.65 -17.21
CA ASP A 286 -1.80 -28.16 -16.05
C ASP A 286 -1.12 -28.65 -14.78
N PRO A 287 -0.66 -27.75 -13.91
CA PRO A 287 0.04 -28.18 -12.71
C PRO A 287 -0.97 -28.85 -11.80
N VAL A 288 -0.92 -30.17 -11.73
CA VAL A 288 -1.79 -31.03 -10.91
C VAL A 288 -1.71 -30.67 -9.41
N ASP A 289 -0.69 -29.87 -9.02
CA ASP A 289 -0.40 -29.44 -7.65
C ASP A 289 -0.41 -27.92 -7.44
N ALA A 290 -1.03 -27.14 -8.31
CA ALA A 290 -0.91 -25.66 -8.26
C ALA A 290 -1.68 -24.99 -7.11
N GLY A 291 -2.38 -25.75 -6.25
CA GLY A 291 -3.21 -25.17 -5.20
C GLY A 291 -4.55 -24.58 -5.70
N PRO A 292 -5.41 -24.09 -4.80
CA PRO A 292 -6.71 -23.51 -5.17
C PRO A 292 -6.51 -22.18 -5.90
N ASN A 293 -7.44 -21.83 -6.81
CA ASN A 293 -7.46 -20.46 -7.33
C ASN A 293 -7.75 -19.47 -6.19
N ILE A 294 -7.35 -18.22 -6.36
CA ILE A 294 -7.40 -17.20 -5.31
C ILE A 294 -8.83 -16.95 -4.77
N PHE A 295 -9.86 -17.03 -5.61
CA PHE A 295 -11.25 -16.84 -5.18
C PHE A 295 -11.71 -17.96 -4.26
N ASN A 296 -11.35 -19.22 -4.61
CA ASN A 296 -11.61 -20.38 -3.76
C ASN A 296 -10.78 -20.33 -2.47
N ALA A 297 -9.53 -19.88 -2.54
CA ALA A 297 -8.67 -19.73 -1.36
C ALA A 297 -9.28 -18.74 -0.36
N VAL A 298 -9.69 -17.56 -0.81
CA VAL A 298 -10.37 -16.56 0.03
C VAL A 298 -11.63 -17.13 0.68
N GLN A 299 -12.40 -17.90 -0.07
CA GLN A 299 -13.65 -18.49 0.43
C GLN A 299 -13.42 -19.64 1.41
N GLN A 300 -12.59 -20.59 1.04
CA GLN A 300 -12.43 -21.84 1.79
C GLN A 300 -11.52 -21.67 3.01
N GLN A 301 -10.45 -20.89 2.86
CA GLN A 301 -9.44 -20.74 3.90
C GLN A 301 -9.72 -19.57 4.84
N LEU A 302 -10.32 -18.47 4.33
CA LEU A 302 -10.55 -17.26 5.13
C LEU A 302 -12.01 -17.07 5.55
N GLY A 303 -12.98 -17.77 4.96
CA GLY A 303 -14.40 -17.55 5.22
C GLY A 303 -14.89 -16.19 4.71
N LEU A 304 -14.22 -15.66 3.70
CA LEU A 304 -14.57 -14.41 3.04
C LEU A 304 -15.07 -14.67 1.62
N LYS A 305 -15.80 -13.72 1.05
CA LYS A 305 -16.33 -13.81 -0.31
C LYS A 305 -15.95 -12.57 -1.11
N LEU A 306 -15.45 -12.81 -2.32
CA LEU A 306 -15.26 -11.79 -3.34
C LEU A 306 -16.47 -11.78 -4.29
N THR A 307 -17.19 -10.68 -4.32
CA THR A 307 -18.32 -10.47 -5.24
C THR A 307 -17.93 -9.43 -6.28
N LYS A 308 -17.97 -9.80 -7.56
CA LYS A 308 -17.65 -8.88 -8.65
C LYS A 308 -18.71 -7.79 -8.74
N VAL A 309 -18.27 -6.54 -8.84
CA VAL A 309 -19.12 -5.35 -9.03
C VAL A 309 -18.56 -4.51 -10.17
N ALA A 310 -19.44 -3.76 -10.85
CA ALA A 310 -19.06 -3.01 -12.05
C ALA A 310 -18.79 -1.52 -11.76
N ASP A 311 -19.23 -1.01 -10.63
CA ASP A 311 -19.45 0.42 -10.38
C ASP A 311 -18.87 0.93 -9.04
N ILE A 312 -17.72 0.39 -8.65
CA ILE A 312 -16.99 0.96 -7.50
C ILE A 312 -16.63 2.40 -7.85
N GLN A 313 -17.17 3.35 -7.09
CA GLN A 313 -16.87 4.77 -7.28
C GLN A 313 -15.44 5.06 -6.80
N VAL A 314 -14.58 5.42 -7.74
CA VAL A 314 -13.17 5.71 -7.51
C VAL A 314 -12.90 7.16 -7.81
N GLU A 315 -12.22 7.83 -6.91
CA GLU A 315 -11.73 9.18 -7.15
C GLU A 315 -10.50 9.11 -8.07
N VAL A 316 -10.61 9.70 -9.24
CA VAL A 316 -9.60 9.70 -10.30
C VAL A 316 -9.06 11.12 -10.46
N MET A 317 -7.75 11.30 -10.40
CA MET A 317 -7.09 12.56 -10.72
C MET A 317 -7.05 12.74 -12.24
N ILE A 318 -7.66 13.80 -12.72
CA ILE A 318 -7.62 14.22 -14.11
C ILE A 318 -6.59 15.34 -14.24
N VAL A 319 -5.54 15.11 -15.01
CA VAL A 319 -4.51 16.12 -15.26
C VAL A 319 -5.01 17.08 -16.33
N ASP A 320 -5.28 18.33 -15.92
CA ASP A 320 -5.68 19.41 -16.81
C ASP A 320 -4.52 19.99 -17.59
N HIS A 321 -3.34 20.02 -16.95
CA HIS A 321 -2.13 20.54 -17.54
C HIS A 321 -0.89 19.96 -16.83
N ILE A 322 0.12 19.63 -17.61
CA ILE A 322 1.45 19.26 -17.12
C ILE A 322 2.47 19.44 -18.25
N ASP A 323 3.60 20.08 -17.97
CA ASP A 323 4.65 20.30 -18.96
C ASP A 323 5.55 19.08 -19.09
N GLN A 324 5.99 18.77 -20.34
CA GLN A 324 6.99 17.74 -20.60
C GLN A 324 8.40 18.20 -20.21
N THR A 325 8.68 19.49 -20.31
CA THR A 325 9.97 20.05 -19.96
C THR A 325 9.85 20.79 -18.65
N PRO A 326 10.60 20.38 -17.60
CA PRO A 326 10.58 21.12 -16.35
C PRO A 326 11.20 22.50 -16.52
N THR A 327 10.70 23.47 -15.77
CA THR A 327 11.33 24.81 -15.69
C THR A 327 12.73 24.68 -15.08
N GLU A 328 13.66 25.49 -15.56
CA GLU A 328 15.02 25.58 -15.01
C GLU A 328 15.00 26.09 -13.55
N ASN A 329 16.07 25.74 -12.82
CA ASN A 329 16.24 26.18 -11.41
C ASN A 329 16.53 27.68 -11.33
#